data_28009c5904d17f0ae584ed26587fb2a5
#
_entry.id   28009c5904d17f0ae584ed26587fb2a5
#
_cell.length_a   1.000
_cell.length_b   1.000
_cell.length_c   1.000
_cell.angle_alpha   90.00
_cell.angle_beta   90.00
_cell.angle_gamma   90.00
#
_symmetry.space_group_name_H-M   'P 1'
#
loop_
_entity.id
_entity.type
_entity.pdbx_description
1 polymer ?
#
loop_
_entity_poly.entity_id
_entity_poly.type
_entity_poly.pdbx_seq_one_letter_code
_entity_poly.pdbx_strand_id
1 'polypeptide(L)'
;MSVCDLFRQIISFTVDRLYAIYRQHIDRSEQIVDTKALARKHLERRLAPLRDRQDFIRPPRGWIRAIREALGMTTRQLARRMNKGQSAIVEMEQSEARDSVSLGLLRQTAEALDCTLIYALVPNRPIDGMMRARAAEIASQQLARASHTMALENQGLDRAAHEAERERLISELLRGSPARLWDDAA
;
A
#
# COMPACT_ATOMS: atom_id res chain seq x y z
N MET A 1 -50.65 -12.96 -33.91
CA MET A 1 -49.40 -13.01 -33.11
C MET A 1 -49.62 -14.03 -32.02
N SER A 2 -48.89 -15.14 -32.07
CA SER A 2 -49.09 -16.24 -31.11
C SER A 2 -48.52 -15.85 -29.74
N VAL A 3 -49.15 -16.33 -28.68
CA VAL A 3 -48.69 -16.15 -27.28
C VAL A 3 -47.23 -16.60 -27.10
N CYS A 4 -46.80 -17.62 -27.87
CA CYS A 4 -45.43 -18.10 -27.91
C CYS A 4 -44.43 -17.07 -28.45
N ASP A 5 -44.82 -16.22 -29.41
CA ASP A 5 -43.93 -15.20 -29.98
C ASP A 5 -43.71 -14.05 -29.02
N LEU A 6 -44.74 -13.69 -28.26
CA LEU A 6 -44.67 -12.65 -27.22
C LEU A 6 -43.77 -13.09 -26.06
N PHE A 7 -43.89 -14.38 -25.64
CA PHE A 7 -43.01 -14.95 -24.61
C PHE A 7 -41.52 -15.00 -25.02
N ARG A 8 -41.24 -15.38 -26.27
CA ARG A 8 -39.86 -15.34 -26.82
C ARG A 8 -39.28 -13.94 -26.84
N GLN A 9 -40.05 -12.93 -27.22
CA GLN A 9 -39.61 -11.55 -27.25
C GLN A 9 -39.33 -11.02 -25.86
N ILE A 10 -40.15 -11.32 -24.86
CA ILE A 10 -39.96 -10.89 -23.46
C ILE A 10 -38.74 -11.56 -22.85
N ILE A 11 -38.53 -12.86 -23.11
CA ILE A 11 -37.32 -13.57 -22.60
C ILE A 11 -36.06 -13.04 -23.24
N SER A 12 -36.05 -12.81 -24.58
CA SER A 12 -34.89 -12.23 -25.26
C SER A 12 -34.55 -10.84 -24.71
N PHE A 13 -35.53 -9.96 -24.55
CA PHE A 13 -35.33 -8.60 -24.05
C PHE A 13 -34.82 -8.56 -22.59
N THR A 14 -35.30 -9.49 -21.74
CA THR A 14 -34.82 -9.61 -20.34
C THR A 14 -33.37 -10.16 -20.27
N VAL A 15 -33.08 -11.15 -21.10
CA VAL A 15 -31.71 -11.73 -21.16
C VAL A 15 -30.71 -10.71 -21.68
N ASP A 16 -31.04 -9.97 -22.74
CA ASP A 16 -30.16 -8.93 -23.30
C ASP A 16 -29.90 -7.80 -22.32
N ARG A 17 -30.91 -7.40 -21.55
CA ARG A 17 -30.80 -6.37 -20.52
C ARG A 17 -29.95 -6.83 -19.33
N LEU A 18 -30.11 -8.08 -18.89
CA LEU A 18 -29.27 -8.68 -17.85
C LEU A 18 -27.83 -8.82 -18.34
N TYR A 19 -27.62 -9.20 -19.60
CA TYR A 19 -26.28 -9.31 -20.19
C TYR A 19 -25.59 -7.93 -20.33
N ALA A 20 -26.34 -6.90 -20.68
CA ALA A 20 -25.83 -5.52 -20.72
C ALA A 20 -25.40 -5.01 -19.33
N ILE A 21 -26.21 -5.27 -18.29
CA ILE A 21 -25.88 -4.91 -16.90
C ILE A 21 -24.67 -5.70 -16.41
N TYR A 22 -24.58 -6.98 -16.72
CA TYR A 22 -23.45 -7.83 -16.38
C TYR A 22 -22.15 -7.37 -17.07
N ARG A 23 -22.22 -7.03 -18.35
CA ARG A 23 -21.10 -6.48 -19.12
C ARG A 23 -20.62 -5.14 -18.56
N GLN A 24 -21.51 -4.21 -18.20
CA GLN A 24 -21.15 -2.95 -17.56
C GLN A 24 -20.48 -3.16 -16.19
N HIS A 25 -20.85 -4.20 -15.44
CA HIS A 25 -20.24 -4.52 -14.15
C HIS A 25 -18.82 -5.07 -14.31
N ILE A 26 -18.58 -5.92 -15.31
CA ILE A 26 -17.25 -6.45 -15.62
C ILE A 26 -16.33 -5.31 -16.10
N ASP A 27 -16.79 -4.51 -17.06
CA ASP A 27 -16.03 -3.39 -17.62
C ASP A 27 -15.63 -2.37 -16.55
N ARG A 28 -16.52 -2.11 -15.60
CA ARG A 28 -16.23 -1.22 -14.46
C ARG A 28 -15.22 -1.81 -13.48
N SER A 29 -15.25 -3.12 -13.26
CA SER A 29 -14.28 -3.80 -12.38
C SER A 29 -12.89 -3.88 -13.02
N GLU A 30 -12.80 -4.12 -14.33
CA GLU A 30 -11.53 -4.12 -15.07
C GLU A 30 -10.90 -2.72 -15.11
N GLN A 31 -11.69 -1.66 -15.35
CA GLN A 31 -11.21 -0.27 -15.30
C GLN A 31 -10.70 0.13 -13.91
N ILE A 32 -11.35 -0.31 -12.82
CA ILE A 32 -10.89 -0.01 -11.45
C ILE A 32 -9.57 -0.73 -11.15
N VAL A 33 -9.41 -1.96 -11.61
CA VAL A 33 -8.17 -2.74 -11.42
C VAL A 33 -7.01 -2.08 -12.18
N ASP A 34 -7.24 -1.64 -13.42
CA ASP A 34 -6.22 -0.96 -14.24
C ASP A 34 -5.80 0.39 -13.63
N THR A 35 -6.76 1.16 -13.13
CA THR A 35 -6.49 2.43 -12.44
C THR A 35 -5.63 2.24 -11.18
N LYS A 36 -5.90 1.22 -10.38
CA LYS A 36 -5.10 0.90 -9.19
C LYS A 36 -3.69 0.41 -9.56
N ALA A 37 -3.56 -0.39 -10.61
CA ALA A 37 -2.27 -0.84 -11.11
C ALA A 37 -1.43 0.34 -11.60
N LEU A 38 -2.03 1.27 -12.33
CA LEU A 38 -1.38 2.49 -12.78
C LEU A 38 -0.93 3.36 -11.60
N ALA A 39 -1.79 3.55 -10.61
CA ALA A 39 -1.47 4.29 -9.39
C ALA A 39 -0.27 3.68 -8.64
N ARG A 40 -0.22 2.34 -8.52
CA ARG A 40 0.94 1.63 -7.94
C ARG A 40 2.22 1.89 -8.72
N LYS A 41 2.19 1.81 -10.05
CA LYS A 41 3.34 2.11 -10.91
C LYS A 41 3.84 3.55 -10.74
N HIS A 42 2.91 4.51 -10.65
CA HIS A 42 3.27 5.91 -10.38
C HIS A 42 3.91 6.09 -9.01
N LEU A 43 3.34 5.47 -7.97
CA LEU A 43 3.89 5.53 -6.62
C LEU A 43 5.26 4.86 -6.56
N GLU A 44 5.42 3.69 -7.15
CA GLU A 44 6.68 2.96 -7.24
C GLU A 44 7.77 3.80 -7.90
N ARG A 45 7.48 4.43 -9.05
CA ARG A 45 8.43 5.30 -9.76
C ARG A 45 8.93 6.46 -8.89
N ARG A 46 8.05 7.01 -8.03
CA ARG A 46 8.41 8.11 -7.12
C ARG A 46 9.23 7.65 -5.93
N LEU A 47 8.94 6.48 -5.38
CA LEU A 47 9.52 5.99 -4.13
C LEU A 47 10.75 5.10 -4.35
N ALA A 48 10.87 4.41 -5.48
CA ALA A 48 12.01 3.54 -5.77
C ALA A 48 13.37 4.25 -5.62
N PRO A 49 13.56 5.49 -6.11
CA PRO A 49 14.84 6.19 -5.95
C PRO A 49 15.19 6.52 -4.49
N LEU A 50 14.22 6.44 -3.58
CA LEU A 50 14.43 6.76 -2.17
C LEU A 50 14.84 5.53 -1.34
N ARG A 51 14.77 4.30 -1.90
CA ARG A 51 15.13 3.07 -1.17
C ARG A 51 16.60 3.00 -0.80
N ASP A 52 17.45 3.42 -1.70
CA ASP A 52 18.90 3.27 -1.57
C ASP A 52 19.58 4.51 -0.96
N ARG A 53 18.78 5.49 -0.50
CA ARG A 53 19.31 6.74 0.06
C ARG A 53 19.66 6.59 1.53
N GLN A 54 20.81 6.00 1.80
CA GLN A 54 21.43 5.96 3.14
C GLN A 54 21.82 7.38 3.65
N ASP A 55 21.93 8.36 2.75
CA ASP A 55 22.32 9.74 3.07
C ASP A 55 21.24 10.54 3.81
N PHE A 56 19.98 10.03 3.88
CA PHE A 56 18.88 10.66 4.61
C PHE A 56 18.72 10.16 6.05
N ILE A 57 19.82 9.68 6.66
CA ILE A 57 19.79 9.29 8.07
C ILE A 57 19.66 10.54 8.92
N ARG A 58 18.65 10.58 9.78
CA ARG A 58 18.45 11.68 10.72
C ARG A 58 19.67 11.82 11.64
N PRO A 59 20.21 13.05 11.87
CA PRO A 59 21.23 13.28 12.87
C PRO A 59 20.79 12.78 14.26
N PRO A 60 21.70 12.28 15.09
CA PRO A 60 21.35 11.72 16.42
C PRO A 60 20.58 12.68 17.33
N ARG A 61 20.77 13.99 17.13
CA ARG A 61 20.09 15.05 17.91
C ARG A 61 18.92 15.70 17.18
N GLY A 62 18.49 15.15 16.04
CA GLY A 62 17.42 15.67 15.20
C GLY A 62 17.88 16.73 14.19
N TRP A 63 17.06 16.94 13.17
CA TRP A 63 17.29 17.93 12.11
C TRP A 63 17.15 19.37 12.59
N ILE A 64 16.15 19.65 13.47
CA ILE A 64 15.88 20.99 14.00
C ILE A 64 17.15 21.55 14.62
N ARG A 65 17.72 20.78 15.53
CA ARG A 65 18.94 21.21 16.24
C ARG A 65 20.14 21.32 15.30
N ALA A 66 20.33 20.34 14.41
CA ALA A 66 21.43 20.32 13.48
C ALA A 66 21.43 21.56 12.56
N ILE A 67 20.26 21.90 11.99
CA ILE A 67 20.11 23.06 11.11
C ILE A 67 20.26 24.36 11.89
N ARG A 68 19.63 24.47 13.07
CA ARG A 68 19.75 25.64 13.91
C ARG A 68 21.22 25.93 14.29
N GLU A 69 21.97 24.91 14.70
CA GLU A 69 23.40 25.04 15.06
C GLU A 69 24.25 25.38 13.83
N ALA A 70 23.98 24.78 12.68
CA ALA A 70 24.65 25.11 11.41
C ALA A 70 24.45 26.59 10.98
N LEU A 71 23.25 27.12 11.26
CA LEU A 71 22.93 28.54 11.04
C LEU A 71 23.53 29.48 12.13
N GLY A 72 24.22 28.95 13.15
CA GLY A 72 24.70 29.71 14.29
C GLY A 72 23.58 30.31 15.15
N MET A 73 22.35 29.77 15.05
CA MET A 73 21.18 30.31 15.70
C MET A 73 21.01 29.72 17.12
N THR A 74 20.72 30.60 18.08
CA THR A 74 20.40 30.20 19.45
C THR A 74 18.96 29.73 19.57
N THR A 75 18.65 28.90 20.58
CA THR A 75 17.27 28.47 20.89
C THR A 75 16.32 29.65 21.14
N ARG A 76 16.83 30.74 21.74
CA ARG A 76 16.08 31.97 21.97
C ARG A 76 15.71 32.67 20.65
N GLN A 77 16.60 32.68 19.67
CA GLN A 77 16.37 33.30 18.36
C GLN A 77 15.31 32.49 17.56
N LEU A 78 15.40 31.17 17.57
CA LEU A 78 14.37 30.32 16.95
C LEU A 78 13.02 30.48 17.68
N ALA A 79 13.01 30.53 19.00
CA ALA A 79 11.81 30.76 19.80
C ALA A 79 11.08 32.06 19.40
N ARG A 80 11.83 33.15 19.20
CA ARG A 80 11.26 34.41 18.73
C ARG A 80 10.64 34.29 17.34
N ARG A 81 11.29 33.59 16.39
CA ARG A 81 10.77 33.37 15.04
C ARG A 81 9.47 32.58 15.06
N MET A 82 9.34 31.61 15.96
CA MET A 82 8.16 30.76 16.13
C MET A 82 7.08 31.37 17.06
N ASN A 83 7.34 32.53 17.65
CA ASN A 83 6.50 33.15 18.69
C ASN A 83 6.22 32.17 19.87
N LYS A 84 7.25 31.50 20.33
CA LYS A 84 7.22 30.51 21.43
C LYS A 84 8.24 30.84 22.52
N GLY A 85 8.12 30.15 23.68
CA GLY A 85 9.11 30.20 24.73
C GLY A 85 10.38 29.41 24.37
N GLN A 86 11.53 29.80 24.92
CA GLN A 86 12.80 29.10 24.68
C GLN A 86 12.74 27.63 25.15
N SER A 87 12.07 27.34 26.28
CA SER A 87 11.87 25.98 26.79
C SER A 87 11.11 25.11 25.80
N ALA A 88 10.12 25.66 25.09
CA ALA A 88 9.35 24.92 24.07
C ALA A 88 10.24 24.49 22.90
N ILE A 89 11.26 25.28 22.51
CA ILE A 89 12.22 24.88 21.47
C ILE A 89 13.10 23.73 21.96
N VAL A 90 13.58 23.80 23.20
CA VAL A 90 14.41 22.72 23.78
C VAL A 90 13.61 21.42 23.85
N GLU A 91 12.37 21.49 24.31
CA GLU A 91 11.46 20.33 24.37
C GLU A 91 11.17 19.75 22.97
N MET A 92 10.98 20.61 21.99
CA MET A 92 10.75 20.21 20.59
C MET A 92 11.97 19.48 20.00
N GLU A 93 13.19 20.00 20.20
CA GLU A 93 14.43 19.33 19.78
C GLU A 93 14.59 17.96 20.45
N GLN A 94 14.25 17.86 21.74
CA GLN A 94 14.26 16.59 22.46
C GLN A 94 13.16 15.62 21.96
N SER A 95 11.98 16.15 21.66
CA SER A 95 10.86 15.35 21.14
C SER A 95 11.15 14.81 19.75
N GLU A 96 11.82 15.59 18.90
CA GLU A 96 12.31 15.11 17.60
C GLU A 96 13.33 13.98 17.76
N ALA A 97 14.28 14.14 18.68
CA ALA A 97 15.29 13.11 18.95
C ALA A 97 14.68 11.80 19.45
N ARG A 98 13.52 11.86 20.12
CA ARG A 98 12.76 10.71 20.64
C ARG A 98 11.64 10.21 19.72
N ASP A 99 11.53 10.72 18.48
CA ASP A 99 10.45 10.39 17.53
C ASP A 99 9.03 10.68 18.02
N SER A 100 8.86 11.63 18.93
CA SER A 100 7.58 12.00 19.54
C SER A 100 7.02 13.35 19.06
N VAL A 101 7.70 14.04 18.16
CA VAL A 101 7.25 15.31 17.58
C VAL A 101 6.21 15.08 16.48
N SER A 102 5.20 15.94 16.41
CA SER A 102 4.21 15.87 15.33
C SER A 102 4.75 16.44 14.01
N LEU A 103 4.28 15.89 12.87
CA LEU A 103 4.64 16.42 11.53
C LEU A 103 4.20 17.88 11.36
N GLY A 104 3.09 18.29 12.00
CA GLY A 104 2.64 19.68 11.98
C GLY A 104 3.66 20.62 12.64
N LEU A 105 4.20 20.22 13.78
CA LEU A 105 5.20 21.00 14.50
C LEU A 105 6.53 21.00 13.75
N LEU A 106 6.94 19.89 13.15
CA LEU A 106 8.12 19.85 12.26
C LEU A 106 7.99 20.81 11.08
N ARG A 107 6.80 20.89 10.46
CA ARG A 107 6.53 21.80 9.34
C ARG A 107 6.68 23.26 9.76
N GLN A 108 6.03 23.65 10.87
CA GLN A 108 6.15 25.01 11.42
C GLN A 108 7.60 25.38 11.75
N THR A 109 8.36 24.42 12.27
CA THR A 109 9.76 24.66 12.62
C THR A 109 10.64 24.78 11.37
N ALA A 110 10.38 23.93 10.36
CA ALA A 110 11.08 24.02 9.08
C ALA A 110 10.86 25.41 8.43
N GLU A 111 9.62 25.90 8.40
CA GLU A 111 9.28 27.24 7.90
C GLU A 111 10.03 28.34 8.68
N ALA A 112 10.11 28.24 10.00
CA ALA A 112 10.86 29.20 10.83
C ALA A 112 12.38 29.17 10.59
N LEU A 113 12.91 28.06 10.09
CA LEU A 113 14.30 27.85 9.71
C LEU A 113 14.57 28.13 8.21
N ASP A 114 13.54 28.59 7.46
CA ASP A 114 13.59 28.76 6.01
C ASP A 114 13.89 27.44 5.27
N CYS A 115 13.29 26.37 5.75
CA CYS A 115 13.43 25.02 5.23
C CYS A 115 12.07 24.43 4.81
N THR A 116 12.11 23.40 3.98
CA THR A 116 10.92 22.61 3.61
C THR A 116 10.95 21.24 4.28
N LEU A 117 9.88 20.86 4.98
CA LEU A 117 9.74 19.52 5.51
C LEU A 117 9.41 18.54 4.38
N ILE A 118 10.26 17.54 4.20
CA ILE A 118 10.01 16.40 3.30
C ILE A 118 9.83 15.16 4.14
N TYR A 119 8.77 14.39 3.89
CA TYR A 119 8.57 13.08 4.49
C TYR A 119 8.02 12.08 3.47
N ALA A 120 8.37 10.82 3.59
CA ALA A 120 7.88 9.75 2.75
C ALA A 120 7.84 8.43 3.51
N LEU A 121 6.86 7.57 3.19
CA LEU A 121 6.85 6.17 3.56
C LEU A 121 7.38 5.39 2.36
N VAL A 122 8.59 4.88 2.49
CA VAL A 122 9.29 4.17 1.41
C VAL A 122 9.17 2.68 1.64
N PRO A 123 8.47 1.93 0.76
CA PRO A 123 8.40 0.48 0.89
C PRO A 123 9.79 -0.15 0.77
N ASN A 124 10.12 -1.08 1.66
CA ASN A 124 11.43 -1.79 1.66
C ASN A 124 11.64 -2.67 0.42
N ARG A 125 10.57 -3.02 -0.28
CA ARG A 125 10.56 -3.83 -1.51
C ARG A 125 9.58 -3.22 -2.51
N PRO A 126 9.69 -3.53 -3.82
CA PRO A 126 8.69 -3.12 -4.81
C PRO A 126 7.27 -3.51 -4.37
N ILE A 127 6.31 -2.60 -4.54
CA ILE A 127 4.92 -2.80 -4.07
C ILE A 127 4.31 -4.06 -4.68
N ASP A 128 4.51 -4.30 -5.98
CA ASP A 128 4.03 -5.52 -6.64
C ASP A 128 4.72 -6.78 -6.09
N GLY A 129 5.98 -6.68 -5.70
CA GLY A 129 6.70 -7.75 -5.01
C GLY A 129 6.14 -8.06 -3.61
N MET A 130 5.70 -7.03 -2.88
CA MET A 130 5.03 -7.22 -1.58
C MET A 130 3.68 -7.93 -1.76
N MET A 131 2.90 -7.53 -2.76
CA MET A 131 1.62 -8.17 -3.08
C MET A 131 1.81 -9.64 -3.50
N ARG A 132 2.80 -9.92 -4.35
CA ARG A 132 3.12 -11.29 -4.77
C ARG A 132 3.59 -12.16 -3.60
N ALA A 133 4.41 -11.62 -2.70
CA ALA A 133 4.84 -12.34 -1.50
C ALA A 133 3.64 -12.69 -0.61
N ARG A 134 2.70 -11.75 -0.40
CA ARG A 134 1.49 -12.01 0.37
C ARG A 134 0.58 -13.04 -0.30
N ALA A 135 0.38 -12.95 -1.61
CA ALA A 135 -0.35 -13.96 -2.37
C ALA A 135 0.29 -15.35 -2.25
N ALA A 136 1.63 -15.44 -2.25
CA ALA A 136 2.34 -16.69 -2.07
C ALA A 136 2.16 -17.29 -0.66
N GLU A 137 2.11 -16.46 0.38
CA GLU A 137 1.78 -16.90 1.74
C GLU A 137 0.39 -17.51 1.81
N ILE A 138 -0.62 -16.81 1.27
CA ILE A 138 -2.02 -17.28 1.24
C ILE A 138 -2.13 -18.59 0.44
N ALA A 139 -1.53 -18.66 -0.75
CA ALA A 139 -1.53 -19.84 -1.59
C ALA A 139 -0.90 -21.05 -0.85
N SER A 140 0.24 -20.83 -0.18
CA SER A 140 0.90 -21.89 0.60
C SER A 140 0.04 -22.37 1.76
N GLN A 141 -0.67 -21.48 2.46
CA GLN A 141 -1.60 -21.85 3.54
C GLN A 141 -2.78 -22.67 3.02
N GLN A 142 -3.37 -22.25 1.87
CA GLN A 142 -4.48 -22.98 1.24
C GLN A 142 -4.06 -24.39 0.82
N LEU A 143 -2.88 -24.51 0.18
CA LEU A 143 -2.35 -25.80 -0.23
C LEU A 143 -2.01 -26.71 0.96
N ALA A 144 -1.46 -26.16 2.05
CA ALA A 144 -1.17 -26.93 3.25
C ALA A 144 -2.45 -27.49 3.88
N ARG A 145 -3.54 -26.70 3.93
CA ARG A 145 -4.86 -27.17 4.40
C ARG A 145 -5.41 -28.28 3.49
N ALA A 146 -5.33 -28.11 2.16
CA ALA A 146 -5.78 -29.11 1.20
C ALA A 146 -4.93 -30.40 1.25
N SER A 147 -3.60 -30.28 1.34
CA SER A 147 -2.69 -31.42 1.44
C SER A 147 -2.88 -32.21 2.71
N HIS A 148 -3.23 -31.57 3.83
CA HIS A 148 -3.56 -32.30 5.07
C HIS A 148 -4.77 -33.21 4.89
N THR A 149 -5.80 -32.73 4.17
CA THR A 149 -6.99 -33.54 3.84
C THR A 149 -6.66 -34.67 2.86
N MET A 150 -5.85 -34.39 1.81
CA MET A 150 -5.44 -35.40 0.81
C MET A 150 -4.48 -36.46 1.34
N ALA A 151 -3.62 -36.10 2.30
CA ALA A 151 -2.72 -37.05 2.94
C ALA A 151 -3.47 -38.18 3.69
N LEU A 152 -4.66 -37.86 4.20
CA LEU A 152 -5.57 -38.83 4.82
C LEU A 152 -6.15 -39.82 3.79
N GLU A 153 -6.22 -39.42 2.50
CA GLU A 153 -6.76 -40.22 1.39
C GLU A 153 -5.68 -40.92 0.54
N ASN A 154 -4.42 -40.86 0.95
CA ASN A 154 -3.24 -41.46 0.27
C ASN A 154 -3.02 -40.99 -1.19
N GLN A 155 -3.47 -39.77 -1.53
CA GLN A 155 -3.35 -39.12 -2.84
C GLN A 155 -2.42 -37.89 -2.76
N GLY A 156 -1.11 -38.10 -2.57
CA GLY A 156 -0.11 -37.03 -2.58
C GLY A 156 0.15 -36.49 -4.00
N LEU A 157 0.07 -35.18 -4.18
CA LEU A 157 0.52 -34.53 -5.41
C LEU A 157 2.05 -34.62 -5.56
N ASP A 158 2.53 -34.87 -6.79
CA ASP A 158 3.93 -34.74 -7.11
C ASP A 158 4.42 -33.30 -6.85
N ARG A 159 5.69 -33.15 -6.49
CA ARG A 159 6.30 -31.84 -6.16
C ARG A 159 6.13 -30.80 -7.29
N ALA A 160 6.26 -31.24 -8.53
CA ALA A 160 6.08 -30.37 -9.69
C ALA A 160 4.63 -29.89 -9.83
N ALA A 161 3.65 -30.80 -9.62
CA ALA A 161 2.25 -30.47 -9.63
C ALA A 161 1.86 -29.52 -8.48
N HIS A 162 2.46 -29.70 -7.31
CA HIS A 162 2.25 -28.82 -6.16
C HIS A 162 2.74 -27.37 -6.42
N GLU A 163 3.92 -27.22 -7.02
CA GLU A 163 4.46 -25.90 -7.35
C GLU A 163 3.66 -25.21 -8.49
N ALA A 164 3.22 -25.99 -9.49
CA ALA A 164 2.35 -25.46 -10.56
C ALA A 164 1.02 -24.97 -10.00
N GLU A 165 0.39 -25.70 -9.10
CA GLU A 165 -0.86 -25.30 -8.44
C GLU A 165 -0.65 -24.07 -7.55
N ARG A 166 0.46 -24.00 -6.83
CA ARG A 166 0.82 -22.82 -6.03
C ARG A 166 0.92 -21.58 -6.90
N GLU A 167 1.60 -21.64 -8.03
CA GLU A 167 1.76 -20.50 -8.93
C GLU A 167 0.44 -20.12 -9.60
N ARG A 168 -0.43 -21.09 -9.90
CA ARG A 168 -1.78 -20.87 -10.37
C ARG A 168 -2.59 -20.05 -9.37
N LEU A 169 -2.59 -20.47 -8.09
CA LEU A 169 -3.28 -19.78 -7.01
C LEU A 169 -2.74 -18.36 -6.79
N ILE A 170 -1.42 -18.17 -6.81
CA ILE A 170 -0.80 -16.84 -6.73
C ILE A 170 -1.32 -15.94 -7.85
N SER A 171 -1.34 -16.44 -9.08
CA SER A 171 -1.81 -15.69 -10.23
C SER A 171 -3.29 -15.34 -10.16
N GLU A 172 -4.11 -16.22 -9.61
CA GLU A 172 -5.53 -16.01 -9.39
C GLU A 172 -5.78 -14.94 -8.32
N LEU A 173 -5.07 -15.02 -7.19
CA LEU A 173 -5.15 -14.04 -6.11
C LEU A 173 -4.74 -12.63 -6.57
N LEU A 174 -3.72 -12.52 -7.41
CA LEU A 174 -3.24 -11.24 -7.95
C LEU A 174 -4.19 -10.64 -9.01
N ARG A 175 -4.91 -11.47 -9.75
CA ARG A 175 -5.95 -11.01 -10.71
C ARG A 175 -7.22 -10.54 -10.01
N GLY A 176 -7.49 -11.03 -8.82
CA GLY A 176 -8.64 -10.64 -8.01
C GLY A 176 -8.53 -9.24 -7.41
N SER A 177 -9.46 -8.91 -6.52
CA SER A 177 -9.39 -7.65 -5.77
C SER A 177 -8.17 -7.64 -4.84
N PRO A 178 -7.26 -6.64 -4.95
CA PRO A 178 -6.10 -6.53 -4.07
C PRO A 178 -6.43 -6.47 -2.57
N ALA A 179 -7.64 -6.03 -2.20
CA ALA A 179 -8.07 -5.96 -0.81
C ALA A 179 -8.07 -7.35 -0.15
N ARG A 180 -8.46 -8.40 -0.89
CA ARG A 180 -8.51 -9.78 -0.36
C ARG A 180 -7.16 -10.33 0.10
N LEU A 181 -6.05 -9.75 -0.36
CA LEU A 181 -4.71 -10.15 0.09
C LEU A 181 -4.44 -9.76 1.55
N TRP A 182 -5.19 -8.78 2.07
CA TRP A 182 -4.99 -8.19 3.38
C TRP A 182 -6.09 -8.54 4.38
N ASP A 183 -7.11 -9.27 3.91
CA ASP A 183 -8.10 -9.82 4.82
C ASP A 183 -7.41 -10.89 5.68
N ASP A 184 -7.52 -10.78 6.99
CA ASP A 184 -7.03 -11.82 7.89
C ASP A 184 -7.81 -13.09 7.61
N ALA A 185 -7.08 -14.20 7.45
CA ALA A 185 -7.71 -15.52 7.28
C ALA A 185 -8.44 -15.83 8.60
N ALA A 186 -9.77 -15.69 8.58
CA ALA A 186 -10.65 -16.11 9.66
C ALA A 186 -10.56 -17.63 9.88
#